data_088812efa020a52e9d8e2dcc397df736
#
_entry.id   088812efa020a52e9d8e2dcc397df736
#
_cell.length_a   1.000
_cell.length_b   1.000
_cell.length_c   1.000
_cell.angle_alpha   90.00
_cell.angle_beta   90.00
_cell.angle_gamma   90.00
#
_symmetry.space_group_name_H-M   'P 1'
#
loop_
_entity.id
_entity.type
_entity.pdbx_description
1 polymer ?
#
loop_
_entity_poly.entity_id
_entity_poly.type
_entity_poly.pdbx_seq_one_letter_code
_entity_poly.pdbx_strand_id
1 'polypeptide(L)'
;MTITLTENRVDTQRHARMWNRVAGAAGIIGAVSFVALAVGISASAPVFTDGADELRSWFADNAGPTAFWVWIAPLVGGILNLVFLSGLLRRFEQDDTSGGILPRLTYAGAVAAFGAVTVGMALFGAMTLEPVRAASDDVLVTVSALDSVIFFGILPWTTALSVTCASILMLLTRAMPAWLAGLGFVGGGVSVIGGTWLFSGDPASGVASLGLIGGLAVLIWTLITSVFLIRSATD
;
A
#
# COMPACT_ATOMS: atom_id res chain seq x y z
N MET A 1 15.18 45.62 -8.38
CA MET A 1 14.13 44.61 -8.71
C MET A 1 14.68 43.19 -8.93
N THR A 2 15.96 42.99 -9.12
CA THR A 2 16.61 41.67 -9.39
C THR A 2 16.80 40.81 -8.14
N ILE A 3 16.90 41.42 -6.94
CA ILE A 3 17.18 40.72 -5.68
C ILE A 3 15.96 39.86 -5.22
N THR A 4 14.75 40.34 -5.42
CA THR A 4 13.51 39.61 -5.01
C THR A 4 13.24 38.35 -5.81
N LEU A 5 13.69 38.24 -7.05
CA LEU A 5 13.49 37.07 -7.91
C LEU A 5 14.44 35.93 -7.54
N THR A 6 15.65 36.25 -7.10
CA THR A 6 16.68 35.26 -6.70
C THR A 6 16.32 34.64 -5.34
N GLU A 7 15.86 35.46 -4.41
CA GLU A 7 15.45 35.02 -3.06
C GLU A 7 14.23 34.07 -3.12
N ASN A 8 13.23 34.41 -3.93
CA ASN A 8 12.06 33.57 -4.17
C ASN A 8 12.43 32.19 -4.79
N ARG A 9 13.44 32.16 -5.66
CA ARG A 9 13.90 30.92 -6.30
C ARG A 9 14.62 29.99 -5.31
N VAL A 10 15.43 30.54 -4.42
CA VAL A 10 16.16 29.76 -3.39
C VAL A 10 15.19 29.16 -2.39
N ASP A 11 14.17 29.92 -1.96
CA ASP A 11 13.15 29.43 -1.04
C ASP A 11 12.29 28.32 -1.66
N THR A 12 11.90 28.44 -2.92
CA THR A 12 11.13 27.40 -3.64
C THR A 12 11.93 26.10 -3.75
N GLN A 13 13.22 26.17 -4.06
CA GLN A 13 14.09 24.98 -4.13
C GLN A 13 14.28 24.32 -2.76
N ARG A 14 14.45 25.10 -1.70
CA ARG A 14 14.58 24.59 -0.33
C ARG A 14 13.31 23.85 0.11
N HIS A 15 12.12 24.39 -0.17
CA HIS A 15 10.85 23.72 0.12
C HIS A 15 10.67 22.44 -0.68
N ALA A 16 11.06 22.42 -1.96
CA ALA A 16 11.01 21.22 -2.80
C ALA A 16 11.91 20.09 -2.25
N ARG A 17 13.14 20.42 -1.83
CA ARG A 17 14.08 19.47 -1.23
C ARG A 17 13.55 18.91 0.10
N MET A 18 12.99 19.77 0.95
CA MET A 18 12.37 19.34 2.21
C MET A 18 11.22 18.35 1.94
N TRP A 19 10.35 18.66 0.99
CA TRP A 19 9.21 17.81 0.62
C TRP A 19 9.65 16.44 0.10
N ASN A 20 10.67 16.39 -0.76
CA ASN A 20 11.21 15.12 -1.27
C ASN A 20 11.76 14.24 -0.14
N ARG A 21 12.41 14.83 0.87
CA ARG A 21 12.88 14.11 2.06
C ARG A 21 11.73 13.58 2.90
N VAL A 22 10.71 14.41 3.16
CA VAL A 22 9.51 14.00 3.91
C VAL A 22 8.78 12.87 3.21
N ALA A 23 8.56 13.00 1.90
CA ALA A 23 7.89 11.98 1.10
C ALA A 23 8.69 10.67 1.04
N GLY A 24 10.00 10.75 0.83
CA GLY A 24 10.85 9.57 0.84
C GLY A 24 10.90 8.89 2.21
N ALA A 25 11.01 9.66 3.30
CA ALA A 25 10.94 9.10 4.66
C ALA A 25 9.58 8.44 4.93
N ALA A 26 8.49 9.06 4.50
CA ALA A 26 7.14 8.50 4.64
C ALA A 26 7.01 7.16 3.90
N GLY A 27 7.55 7.04 2.67
CA GLY A 27 7.55 5.80 1.91
C GLY A 27 8.36 4.69 2.60
N ILE A 28 9.54 5.00 3.15
CA ILE A 28 10.35 4.02 3.89
C ILE A 28 9.62 3.56 5.15
N ILE A 29 9.16 4.49 5.99
CA ILE A 29 8.46 4.16 7.23
C ILE A 29 7.20 3.35 6.93
N GLY A 30 6.39 3.76 5.94
CA GLY A 30 5.19 3.06 5.53
C GLY A 30 5.47 1.62 5.07
N ALA A 31 6.45 1.43 4.18
CA ALA A 31 6.81 0.12 3.67
C ALA A 31 7.35 -0.81 4.77
N VAL A 32 8.27 -0.33 5.62
CA VAL A 32 8.83 -1.12 6.73
C VAL A 32 7.74 -1.50 7.74
N SER A 33 6.87 -0.57 8.09
CA SER A 33 5.76 -0.85 9.01
C SER A 33 4.75 -1.84 8.43
N PHE A 34 4.51 -1.79 7.12
CA PHE A 34 3.63 -2.76 6.45
C PHE A 34 4.24 -4.17 6.47
N VAL A 35 5.56 -4.30 6.25
CA VAL A 35 6.26 -5.58 6.40
C VAL A 35 6.16 -6.08 7.84
N ALA A 36 6.36 -5.21 8.84
CA ALA A 36 6.26 -5.57 10.25
C ALA A 36 4.84 -6.07 10.61
N LEU A 37 3.79 -5.43 10.06
CA LEU A 37 2.41 -5.90 10.20
C LEU A 37 2.21 -7.28 9.57
N ALA A 38 2.67 -7.45 8.32
CA ALA A 38 2.50 -8.70 7.59
C ALA A 38 3.22 -9.88 8.28
N VAL A 39 4.43 -9.66 8.78
CA VAL A 39 5.21 -10.71 9.47
C VAL A 39 4.74 -10.90 10.91
N GLY A 40 4.37 -9.81 11.60
CA GLY A 40 4.07 -9.87 13.03
C GLY A 40 2.74 -10.51 13.37
N ILE A 41 1.73 -10.34 12.56
CA ILE A 41 0.37 -10.82 12.86
C ILE A 41 -0.22 -11.59 11.68
N SER A 42 -0.24 -11.00 10.47
CA SER A 42 -0.96 -11.60 9.35
C SER A 42 -0.37 -12.95 8.90
N ALA A 43 0.92 -13.20 9.15
CA ALA A 43 1.55 -14.46 8.77
C ALA A 43 1.07 -15.67 9.60
N SER A 44 0.53 -15.44 10.81
CA SER A 44 0.03 -16.48 11.70
C SER A 44 -1.48 -16.47 11.87
N ALA A 45 -2.16 -15.46 11.30
CA ALA A 45 -3.61 -15.34 11.42
C ALA A 45 -4.31 -16.38 10.54
N PRO A 46 -5.30 -17.10 11.11
CA PRO A 46 -6.10 -18.06 10.34
C PRO A 46 -6.97 -17.34 9.32
N VAL A 47 -7.31 -18.04 8.26
CA VAL A 47 -8.24 -17.59 7.22
C VAL A 47 -9.59 -18.30 7.36
N PHE A 48 -10.61 -17.83 6.68
CA PHE A 48 -11.98 -18.36 6.80
C PHE A 48 -12.11 -19.87 6.50
N THR A 49 -11.17 -20.45 5.75
CA THR A 49 -11.11 -21.90 5.45
C THR A 49 -10.62 -22.76 6.62
N ASP A 50 -9.98 -22.16 7.63
CA ASP A 50 -9.47 -22.88 8.80
C ASP A 50 -10.59 -23.20 9.82
N GLY A 51 -11.75 -22.55 9.67
CA GLY A 51 -12.94 -22.80 10.49
C GLY A 51 -13.10 -21.85 11.67
N ALA A 52 -14.33 -21.84 12.23
CA ALA A 52 -14.70 -20.86 13.25
C ALA A 52 -13.97 -21.02 14.59
N ASP A 53 -13.66 -22.24 14.98
CA ASP A 53 -12.98 -22.51 16.24
C ASP A 53 -11.54 -22.01 16.24
N GLU A 54 -10.83 -22.22 15.14
CA GLU A 54 -9.47 -21.69 14.96
C GLU A 54 -9.47 -20.17 14.95
N LEU A 55 -10.39 -19.55 14.21
CA LEU A 55 -10.56 -18.11 14.20
C LEU A 55 -10.83 -17.56 15.62
N ARG A 56 -11.75 -18.19 16.38
CA ARG A 56 -12.07 -17.74 17.75
C ARG A 56 -10.86 -17.79 18.68
N SER A 57 -10.18 -18.94 18.70
CA SER A 57 -9.04 -19.12 19.61
C SER A 57 -7.93 -18.15 19.29
N TRP A 58 -7.56 -18.03 18.02
CA TRP A 58 -6.48 -17.14 17.60
C TRP A 58 -6.77 -15.67 17.91
N PHE A 59 -7.99 -15.17 17.57
CA PHE A 59 -8.35 -13.79 17.86
C PHE A 59 -8.55 -13.51 19.35
N ALA A 60 -8.90 -14.50 20.17
CA ALA A 60 -8.93 -14.36 21.62
C ALA A 60 -7.50 -14.17 22.19
N ASP A 61 -6.58 -15.00 21.75
CA ASP A 61 -5.19 -15.00 22.25
C ASP A 61 -4.40 -13.78 21.75
N ASN A 62 -4.74 -13.27 20.58
CA ASN A 62 -4.02 -12.17 19.91
C ASN A 62 -4.79 -10.83 19.90
N ALA A 63 -5.84 -10.67 20.72
CA ALA A 63 -6.71 -9.48 20.68
C ALA A 63 -5.94 -8.15 20.88
N GLY A 64 -5.06 -8.08 21.86
CA GLY A 64 -4.30 -6.87 22.18
C GLY A 64 -3.33 -6.45 21.06
N PRO A 65 -2.43 -7.31 20.62
CA PRO A 65 -1.54 -7.04 19.50
C PRO A 65 -2.30 -6.69 18.22
N THR A 66 -3.37 -7.42 17.92
CA THR A 66 -4.20 -7.16 16.74
C THR A 66 -4.86 -5.79 16.78
N ALA A 67 -5.46 -5.42 17.91
CA ALA A 67 -6.08 -4.11 18.08
C ALA A 67 -5.08 -2.95 17.87
N PHE A 68 -3.84 -3.09 18.36
CA PHE A 68 -2.79 -2.11 18.11
C PHE A 68 -2.49 -1.96 16.61
N TRP A 69 -2.30 -3.07 15.90
CA TRP A 69 -1.99 -3.04 14.48
C TRP A 69 -3.16 -2.52 13.63
N VAL A 70 -4.39 -2.89 13.97
CA VAL A 70 -5.60 -2.35 13.34
C VAL A 70 -5.66 -0.84 13.48
N TRP A 71 -5.31 -0.31 14.65
CA TRP A 71 -5.32 1.13 14.90
C TRP A 71 -4.24 1.87 14.11
N ILE A 72 -3.03 1.30 13.98
CA ILE A 72 -1.90 1.97 13.31
C ILE A 72 -1.86 1.76 11.79
N ALA A 73 -2.45 0.68 11.27
CA ALA A 73 -2.37 0.31 9.86
C ALA A 73 -2.88 1.37 8.87
N PRO A 74 -4.00 2.09 9.13
CA PRO A 74 -4.43 3.19 8.26
C PRO A 74 -3.41 4.32 8.18
N LEU A 75 -2.68 4.60 9.27
CA LEU A 75 -1.62 5.60 9.27
C LEU A 75 -0.45 5.13 8.40
N VAL A 76 0.08 3.94 8.67
CA VAL A 76 1.33 3.49 8.03
C VAL A 76 1.12 2.96 6.61
N GLY A 77 0.05 2.23 6.36
CA GLY A 77 -0.29 1.69 5.04
C GLY A 77 -1.04 2.68 4.14
N GLY A 78 -1.68 3.68 4.72
CA GLY A 78 -2.50 4.66 4.03
C GLY A 78 -1.89 6.05 3.98
N ILE A 79 -1.94 6.79 5.08
CA ILE A 79 -1.55 8.22 5.11
C ILE A 79 -0.09 8.40 4.67
N LEU A 80 0.85 7.59 5.18
CA LEU A 80 2.25 7.69 4.78
C LEU A 80 2.46 7.37 3.31
N ASN A 81 1.71 6.42 2.75
CA ASN A 81 1.76 6.11 1.32
C ASN A 81 1.23 7.28 0.47
N LEU A 82 0.15 7.94 0.89
CA LEU A 82 -0.36 9.14 0.20
C LEU A 82 0.63 10.30 0.24
N VAL A 83 1.33 10.51 1.37
CA VAL A 83 2.41 11.50 1.48
C VAL A 83 3.57 11.16 0.54
N PHE A 84 4.00 9.90 0.52
CA PHE A 84 5.04 9.41 -0.40
C PHE A 84 4.65 9.67 -1.86
N LEU A 85 3.46 9.24 -2.29
CA LEU A 85 2.99 9.41 -3.66
C LEU A 85 2.81 10.88 -4.03
N SER A 86 2.35 11.73 -3.12
CA SER A 86 2.25 13.17 -3.36
C SER A 86 3.61 13.80 -3.69
N GLY A 87 4.67 13.39 -2.97
CA GLY A 87 6.02 13.84 -3.28
C GLY A 87 6.57 13.27 -4.58
N LEU A 88 6.27 12.01 -4.88
CA LEU A 88 6.65 11.35 -6.12
C LEU A 88 5.99 12.01 -7.33
N LEU A 89 4.68 12.24 -7.27
CA LEU A 89 3.91 12.86 -8.36
C LEU A 89 4.38 14.29 -8.63
N ARG A 90 4.65 15.07 -7.60
CA ARG A 90 5.20 16.43 -7.74
C ARG A 90 6.49 16.45 -8.57
N ARG A 91 7.33 15.41 -8.47
CA ARG A 91 8.56 15.31 -9.26
C ARG A 91 8.27 15.10 -10.75
N PHE A 92 7.15 14.48 -11.09
CA PHE A 92 6.74 14.22 -12.47
C PHE A 92 5.95 15.35 -13.12
N GLU A 93 5.35 16.24 -12.33
CA GLU A 93 4.43 17.28 -12.83
C GLU A 93 5.02 18.18 -13.91
N GLN A 94 6.32 18.48 -13.84
CA GLN A 94 6.98 19.42 -14.79
C GLN A 94 7.15 18.81 -16.19
N ASP A 95 7.31 17.48 -16.27
CA ASP A 95 7.62 16.75 -17.50
C ASP A 95 6.45 15.84 -17.93
N ASP A 96 5.29 15.94 -17.25
CA ASP A 96 4.12 15.12 -17.55
C ASP A 96 3.45 15.53 -18.86
N THR A 97 3.49 14.64 -19.85
CA THR A 97 2.85 14.81 -21.15
C THR A 97 1.46 14.16 -21.22
N SER A 98 0.96 13.56 -20.15
CA SER A 98 -0.37 12.92 -20.10
C SER A 98 -1.52 13.89 -19.86
N GLY A 99 -1.24 15.19 -19.72
CA GLY A 99 -2.25 16.20 -19.37
C GLY A 99 -2.82 16.02 -17.96
N GLY A 100 -2.05 15.43 -17.05
CA GLY A 100 -2.45 15.21 -15.67
C GLY A 100 -3.35 13.98 -15.45
N ILE A 101 -3.60 13.17 -16.46
CA ILE A 101 -4.45 11.97 -16.33
C ILE A 101 -3.74 10.91 -15.49
N LEU A 102 -2.47 10.60 -15.79
CA LEU A 102 -1.72 9.58 -15.05
C LEU A 102 -1.48 9.95 -13.59
N PRO A 103 -1.08 11.18 -13.21
CA PRO A 103 -1.02 11.59 -11.82
C PRO A 103 -2.35 11.40 -11.07
N ARG A 104 -3.47 11.77 -11.68
CA ARG A 104 -4.80 11.60 -11.08
C ARG A 104 -5.16 10.13 -10.87
N LEU A 105 -4.89 9.27 -11.85
CA LEU A 105 -5.13 7.82 -11.72
C LEU A 105 -4.21 7.18 -10.68
N THR A 106 -2.94 7.59 -10.61
CA THR A 106 -2.01 7.16 -9.56
C THR A 106 -2.58 7.47 -8.18
N TYR A 107 -3.01 8.72 -7.98
CA TYR A 107 -3.55 9.17 -6.70
C TYR A 107 -4.90 8.49 -6.38
N ALA A 108 -5.79 8.36 -7.36
CA ALA A 108 -7.06 7.68 -7.19
C ALA A 108 -6.88 6.21 -6.79
N GLY A 109 -5.95 5.50 -7.43
CA GLY A 109 -5.59 4.12 -7.05
C GLY A 109 -5.07 4.04 -5.61
N ALA A 110 -4.23 5.00 -5.20
CA ALA A 110 -3.71 5.06 -3.84
C ALA A 110 -4.78 5.34 -2.79
N VAL A 111 -5.71 6.26 -3.06
CA VAL A 111 -6.84 6.55 -2.18
C VAL A 111 -7.78 5.34 -2.07
N ALA A 112 -8.04 4.65 -3.18
CA ALA A 112 -8.82 3.42 -3.17
C ALA A 112 -8.12 2.30 -2.39
N ALA A 113 -6.79 2.16 -2.53
CA ALA A 113 -6.00 1.22 -1.74
C ALA A 113 -6.04 1.55 -0.24
N PHE A 114 -5.93 2.83 0.12
CA PHE A 114 -6.11 3.28 1.51
C PHE A 114 -7.50 2.92 2.06
N GLY A 115 -8.54 3.13 1.27
CA GLY A 115 -9.90 2.71 1.63
C GLY A 115 -9.99 1.20 1.86
N ALA A 116 -9.44 0.39 0.96
CA ALA A 116 -9.41 -1.06 1.09
C ALA A 116 -8.67 -1.51 2.36
N VAL A 117 -7.48 -0.96 2.64
CA VAL A 117 -6.73 -1.25 3.87
C VAL A 117 -7.55 -0.88 5.11
N THR A 118 -8.20 0.28 5.10
CA THR A 118 -8.98 0.75 6.26
C THR A 118 -10.18 -0.15 6.52
N VAL A 119 -10.93 -0.54 5.50
CA VAL A 119 -12.10 -1.43 5.64
C VAL A 119 -11.66 -2.85 6.01
N GLY A 120 -10.63 -3.40 5.38
CA GLY A 120 -10.08 -4.70 5.72
C GLY A 120 -9.61 -4.73 7.18
N MET A 121 -8.81 -3.75 7.61
CA MET A 121 -8.38 -3.67 9.01
C MET A 121 -9.54 -3.50 9.99
N ALA A 122 -10.62 -2.84 9.60
CA ALA A 122 -11.83 -2.74 10.45
C ALA A 122 -12.50 -4.11 10.61
N LEU A 123 -12.61 -4.91 9.53
CA LEU A 123 -13.14 -6.29 9.61
C LEU A 123 -12.23 -7.20 10.43
N PHE A 124 -10.91 -7.15 10.18
CA PHE A 124 -9.92 -7.90 10.95
C PHE A 124 -9.98 -7.54 12.44
N GLY A 125 -10.07 -6.26 12.76
CA GLY A 125 -10.23 -5.78 14.13
C GLY A 125 -11.55 -6.17 14.78
N ALA A 126 -12.63 -6.21 14.02
CA ALA A 126 -13.93 -6.63 14.54
C ALA A 126 -13.92 -8.05 15.10
N MET A 127 -13.09 -8.94 14.53
CA MET A 127 -12.93 -10.31 15.01
C MET A 127 -12.22 -10.40 16.38
N THR A 128 -11.58 -9.34 16.86
CA THR A 128 -11.06 -9.28 18.23
C THR A 128 -12.11 -8.97 19.28
N LEU A 129 -13.27 -8.45 18.86
CA LEU A 129 -14.34 -8.02 19.78
C LEU A 129 -15.19 -9.21 20.24
N GLU A 130 -15.48 -9.25 21.53
CA GLU A 130 -16.27 -10.33 22.13
C GLU A 130 -17.63 -10.60 21.44
N PRO A 131 -18.43 -9.59 21.07
CA PRO A 131 -19.70 -9.84 20.40
C PRO A 131 -19.57 -10.56 19.05
N VAL A 132 -18.45 -10.33 18.32
CA VAL A 132 -18.19 -11.01 17.04
C VAL A 132 -17.69 -12.42 17.28
N ARG A 133 -16.79 -12.63 18.25
CA ARG A 133 -16.31 -13.98 18.62
C ARG A 133 -17.41 -14.85 19.21
N ALA A 134 -18.32 -14.28 19.97
CA ALA A 134 -19.47 -14.99 20.55
C ALA A 134 -20.62 -15.22 19.56
N ALA A 135 -20.55 -14.66 18.36
CA ALA A 135 -21.56 -14.86 17.32
C ALA A 135 -21.52 -16.29 16.76
N SER A 136 -22.49 -16.65 15.93
CA SER A 136 -22.51 -17.95 15.26
C SER A 136 -21.31 -18.13 14.35
N ASP A 137 -20.95 -19.38 14.08
CA ASP A 137 -19.84 -19.76 13.21
C ASP A 137 -19.93 -19.12 11.84
N ASP A 138 -21.14 -19.11 11.25
CA ASP A 138 -21.39 -18.49 9.94
C ASP A 138 -21.07 -17.00 9.92
N VAL A 139 -21.36 -16.27 11.00
CA VAL A 139 -21.04 -14.83 11.09
C VAL A 139 -19.54 -14.63 11.13
N LEU A 140 -18.83 -15.36 11.98
CA LEU A 140 -17.38 -15.22 12.13
C LEU A 140 -16.65 -15.58 10.84
N VAL A 141 -17.00 -16.70 10.22
CA VAL A 141 -16.45 -17.15 8.93
C VAL A 141 -16.76 -16.13 7.82
N THR A 142 -17.97 -15.56 7.80
CA THR A 142 -18.33 -14.54 6.81
C THR A 142 -17.50 -13.27 6.97
N VAL A 143 -17.28 -12.78 8.19
CA VAL A 143 -16.43 -11.60 8.44
C VAL A 143 -14.99 -11.86 7.99
N SER A 144 -14.45 -13.03 8.29
CA SER A 144 -13.10 -13.43 7.84
C SER A 144 -13.01 -13.57 6.31
N ALA A 145 -14.06 -14.09 5.65
CA ALA A 145 -14.11 -14.16 4.20
C ALA A 145 -14.14 -12.76 3.55
N LEU A 146 -14.93 -11.84 4.11
CA LEU A 146 -14.96 -10.45 3.62
C LEU A 146 -13.62 -9.74 3.78
N ASP A 147 -12.93 -9.94 4.90
CA ASP A 147 -11.57 -9.46 5.12
C ASP A 147 -10.61 -9.98 4.04
N SER A 148 -10.63 -11.29 3.79
CA SER A 148 -9.82 -11.94 2.76
C SER A 148 -10.10 -11.39 1.35
N VAL A 149 -11.37 -11.16 0.99
CA VAL A 149 -11.75 -10.56 -0.30
C VAL A 149 -11.17 -9.16 -0.45
N ILE A 150 -11.17 -8.36 0.60
CA ILE A 150 -10.65 -7.00 0.57
C ILE A 150 -9.12 -7.00 0.43
N PHE A 151 -8.41 -7.75 1.28
CA PHE A 151 -6.95 -7.75 1.28
C PHE A 151 -6.34 -8.46 0.09
N PHE A 152 -6.87 -9.61 -0.29
CA PHE A 152 -6.28 -10.45 -1.33
C PHE A 152 -7.00 -10.34 -2.68
N GLY A 153 -8.19 -9.74 -2.72
CA GLY A 153 -8.96 -9.52 -3.95
C GLY A 153 -8.93 -8.07 -4.41
N ILE A 154 -9.39 -7.12 -3.59
CA ILE A 154 -9.61 -5.72 -4.01
C ILE A 154 -8.32 -4.89 -3.92
N LEU A 155 -7.56 -5.01 -2.82
CA LEU A 155 -6.34 -4.24 -2.60
C LEU A 155 -5.30 -4.41 -3.72
N PRO A 156 -5.05 -5.62 -4.28
CA PRO A 156 -4.13 -5.78 -5.39
C PRO A 156 -4.49 -4.95 -6.62
N TRP A 157 -5.76 -4.83 -6.98
CA TRP A 157 -6.21 -4.03 -8.12
C TRP A 157 -5.99 -2.54 -7.94
N THR A 158 -6.34 -2.01 -6.77
CA THR A 158 -6.20 -0.59 -6.47
C THR A 158 -4.73 -0.20 -6.38
N THR A 159 -3.90 -1.05 -5.79
CA THR A 159 -2.46 -0.86 -5.72
C THR A 159 -1.82 -0.96 -7.11
N ALA A 160 -2.21 -1.95 -7.93
CA ALA A 160 -1.70 -2.12 -9.28
C ALA A 160 -2.03 -0.91 -10.16
N LEU A 161 -3.24 -0.34 -10.07
CA LEU A 161 -3.60 0.88 -10.77
C LEU A 161 -2.63 2.03 -10.42
N SER A 162 -2.41 2.27 -9.13
CA SER A 162 -1.53 3.32 -8.65
C SER A 162 -0.08 3.12 -9.13
N VAL A 163 0.48 1.94 -8.91
CA VAL A 163 1.90 1.64 -9.23
C VAL A 163 2.13 1.60 -10.73
N THR A 164 1.18 1.06 -11.51
CA THR A 164 1.28 1.02 -12.98
C THR A 164 1.27 2.44 -13.57
N CYS A 165 0.34 3.29 -13.15
CA CYS A 165 0.29 4.68 -13.62
C CYS A 165 1.54 5.47 -13.22
N ALA A 166 2.05 5.28 -11.98
CA ALA A 166 3.31 5.87 -11.55
C ALA A 166 4.49 5.36 -12.38
N SER A 167 4.52 4.07 -12.73
CA SER A 167 5.56 3.48 -13.57
C SER A 167 5.55 4.02 -15.00
N ILE A 168 4.37 4.25 -15.58
CA ILE A 168 4.25 4.92 -16.88
C ILE A 168 4.80 6.35 -16.79
N LEU A 169 4.46 7.10 -15.73
CA LEU A 169 5.01 8.45 -15.51
C LEU A 169 6.53 8.43 -15.39
N MET A 170 7.11 7.46 -14.69
CA MET A 170 8.58 7.31 -14.61
C MET A 170 9.22 7.17 -15.99
N LEU A 171 8.59 6.40 -16.89
CA LEU A 171 9.09 6.21 -18.27
C LEU A 171 8.93 7.48 -19.12
N LEU A 172 7.79 8.14 -19.04
CA LEU A 172 7.49 9.35 -19.83
C LEU A 172 8.38 10.52 -19.44
N THR A 173 8.53 10.74 -18.12
CA THR A 173 9.30 11.88 -17.59
C THR A 173 10.80 11.61 -17.51
N ARG A 174 11.22 10.35 -17.61
CA ARG A 174 12.62 9.93 -17.40
C ARG A 174 13.21 10.41 -16.06
N ALA A 175 12.37 10.76 -15.11
CA ALA A 175 12.79 11.28 -13.81
C ALA A 175 13.46 10.22 -12.91
N MET A 176 13.27 8.94 -13.26
CA MET A 176 13.86 7.78 -12.56
C MET A 176 14.33 6.71 -13.55
N PRO A 177 15.21 5.78 -13.11
CA PRO A 177 15.70 4.70 -13.98
C PRO A 177 14.56 3.82 -14.51
N ALA A 178 14.57 3.46 -15.79
CA ALA A 178 13.52 2.69 -16.45
C ALA A 178 13.29 1.29 -15.83
N TRP A 179 14.35 0.66 -15.28
CA TRP A 179 14.21 -0.63 -14.61
C TRP A 179 13.29 -0.56 -13.38
N LEU A 180 13.24 0.59 -12.70
CA LEU A 180 12.37 0.81 -11.56
C LEU A 180 10.89 0.84 -11.99
N ALA A 181 10.59 1.44 -13.14
CA ALA A 181 9.26 1.33 -13.75
C ALA A 181 8.91 -0.13 -14.10
N GLY A 182 9.88 -0.89 -14.64
CA GLY A 182 9.72 -2.33 -14.89
C GLY A 182 9.36 -3.11 -13.63
N LEU A 183 10.03 -2.84 -12.50
CA LEU A 183 9.71 -3.45 -11.21
C LEU A 183 8.26 -3.13 -10.77
N GLY A 184 7.81 -1.89 -10.96
CA GLY A 184 6.44 -1.49 -10.65
C GLY A 184 5.40 -2.23 -11.51
N PHE A 185 5.65 -2.38 -12.83
CA PHE A 185 4.77 -3.16 -13.71
C PHE A 185 4.70 -4.64 -13.29
N VAL A 186 5.85 -5.24 -13.00
CA VAL A 186 5.89 -6.65 -12.57
C VAL A 186 5.17 -6.80 -11.23
N GLY A 187 5.45 -5.95 -10.24
CA GLY A 187 4.81 -5.99 -8.95
C GLY A 187 3.29 -5.82 -9.04
N GLY A 188 2.83 -4.80 -9.77
CA GLY A 188 1.40 -4.57 -9.99
C GLY A 188 0.72 -5.72 -10.73
N GLY A 189 1.31 -6.19 -11.84
CA GLY A 189 0.75 -7.29 -12.64
C GLY A 189 0.67 -8.60 -11.87
N VAL A 190 1.72 -8.98 -11.17
CA VAL A 190 1.74 -10.21 -10.33
C VAL A 190 0.74 -10.12 -9.19
N SER A 191 0.60 -8.93 -8.56
CA SER A 191 -0.42 -8.71 -7.52
C SER A 191 -1.84 -8.96 -8.05
N VAL A 192 -2.15 -8.44 -9.25
CA VAL A 192 -3.48 -8.63 -9.88
C VAL A 192 -3.74 -10.10 -10.19
N ILE A 193 -2.73 -10.81 -10.75
CA ILE A 193 -2.85 -12.25 -11.01
C ILE A 193 -3.13 -12.98 -9.70
N GLY A 194 -2.41 -12.64 -8.62
CA GLY A 194 -2.68 -13.19 -7.29
C GLY A 194 -4.11 -12.98 -6.82
N GLY A 195 -4.70 -11.80 -7.07
CA GLY A 195 -6.08 -11.49 -6.73
C GLY A 195 -7.13 -12.36 -7.44
N THR A 196 -6.76 -13.09 -8.50
CA THR A 196 -7.67 -14.01 -9.22
C THR A 196 -8.00 -15.29 -8.41
N TRP A 197 -7.40 -15.51 -7.25
CA TRP A 197 -7.76 -16.58 -6.34
C TRP A 197 -9.27 -16.59 -6.00
N LEU A 198 -9.92 -15.41 -6.07
CA LEU A 198 -11.37 -15.27 -5.87
C LEU A 198 -12.20 -16.21 -6.78
N PHE A 199 -11.68 -16.57 -7.96
CA PHE A 199 -12.35 -17.48 -8.87
C PHE A 199 -12.23 -18.96 -8.43
N SER A 200 -11.21 -19.30 -7.65
CA SER A 200 -11.05 -20.63 -7.07
C SER A 200 -11.71 -20.77 -5.70
N GLY A 201 -11.97 -19.63 -5.03
CA GLY A 201 -12.52 -19.60 -3.68
C GLY A 201 -11.54 -20.08 -2.58
N ASP A 202 -10.27 -20.33 -2.94
CA ASP A 202 -9.25 -20.83 -2.01
C ASP A 202 -8.12 -19.81 -1.81
N PRO A 203 -8.10 -19.10 -0.66
CA PRO A 203 -7.07 -18.12 -0.33
C PRO A 203 -5.71 -18.75 -0.04
N ALA A 204 -5.64 -20.05 0.19
CA ALA A 204 -4.38 -20.81 0.36
C ALA A 204 -3.80 -21.31 -0.97
N SER A 205 -4.47 -21.04 -2.09
CA SER A 205 -4.02 -21.48 -3.43
C SER A 205 -2.65 -20.90 -3.79
N GLY A 206 -1.90 -21.61 -4.63
CA GLY A 206 -0.65 -21.09 -5.20
C GLY A 206 -0.84 -19.77 -5.97
N VAL A 207 -2.04 -19.50 -6.48
CA VAL A 207 -2.38 -18.22 -7.13
C VAL A 207 -2.42 -17.09 -6.11
N ALA A 208 -2.99 -17.31 -4.94
CA ALA A 208 -3.00 -16.31 -3.86
C ALA A 208 -1.57 -15.95 -3.41
N SER A 209 -0.65 -16.93 -3.40
CA SER A 209 0.77 -16.70 -3.10
C SER A 209 1.44 -15.72 -4.07
N LEU A 210 1.00 -15.65 -5.34
CA LEU A 210 1.48 -14.65 -6.28
C LEU A 210 1.08 -13.23 -5.85
N GLY A 211 -0.06 -13.05 -5.21
CA GLY A 211 -0.47 -11.77 -4.64
C GLY A 211 0.52 -11.25 -3.58
N LEU A 212 1.01 -12.13 -2.73
CA LEU A 212 2.04 -11.81 -1.74
C LEU A 212 3.38 -11.44 -2.41
N ILE A 213 3.80 -12.20 -3.42
CA ILE A 213 5.03 -11.92 -4.20
C ILE A 213 4.92 -10.56 -4.89
N GLY A 214 3.79 -10.28 -5.53
CA GLY A 214 3.51 -9.00 -6.15
C GLY A 214 3.52 -7.85 -5.15
N GLY A 215 2.89 -8.03 -3.99
CA GLY A 215 2.90 -7.08 -2.88
C GLY A 215 4.32 -6.79 -2.38
N LEU A 216 5.16 -7.80 -2.19
CA LEU A 216 6.56 -7.63 -1.83
C LEU A 216 7.34 -6.85 -2.89
N ALA A 217 7.11 -7.12 -4.18
CA ALA A 217 7.74 -6.37 -5.27
C ALA A 217 7.32 -4.89 -5.26
N VAL A 218 6.06 -4.58 -4.95
CA VAL A 218 5.57 -3.20 -4.78
C VAL A 218 6.22 -2.53 -3.56
N LEU A 219 6.38 -3.23 -2.45
CA LEU A 219 7.07 -2.70 -1.27
C LEU A 219 8.55 -2.39 -1.56
N ILE A 220 9.25 -3.27 -2.26
CA ILE A 220 10.62 -3.05 -2.72
C ILE A 220 10.67 -1.84 -3.67
N TRP A 221 9.75 -1.75 -4.61
CA TRP A 221 9.60 -0.59 -5.50
C TRP A 221 9.42 0.71 -4.71
N THR A 222 8.55 0.70 -3.70
CA THR A 222 8.31 1.86 -2.82
C THR A 222 9.58 2.26 -2.07
N LEU A 223 10.29 1.29 -1.48
CA LEU A 223 11.54 1.56 -0.75
C LEU A 223 12.61 2.17 -1.64
N ILE A 224 12.85 1.59 -2.81
CA ILE A 224 13.86 2.07 -3.74
C ILE A 224 13.49 3.47 -4.26
N THR A 225 12.24 3.68 -4.66
CA THR A 225 11.73 4.97 -5.12
C THR A 225 11.88 6.04 -4.03
N SER A 226 11.61 5.69 -2.78
CA SER A 226 11.79 6.57 -1.62
C SER A 226 13.24 7.00 -1.43
N VAL A 227 14.19 6.07 -1.59
CA VAL A 227 15.63 6.39 -1.54
C VAL A 227 16.03 7.35 -2.66
N PHE A 228 15.50 7.15 -3.88
CA PHE A 228 15.75 8.08 -4.99
C PHE A 228 15.19 9.47 -4.70
N LEU A 229 13.99 9.59 -4.11
CA LEU A 229 13.43 10.88 -3.70
C LEU A 229 14.31 11.60 -2.69
N ILE A 230 14.84 10.90 -1.68
CA ILE A 230 15.71 11.48 -0.67
C ILE A 230 17.04 11.94 -1.30
N ARG A 231 17.65 11.11 -2.14
CA ARG A 231 18.92 11.45 -2.79
C ARG A 231 18.81 12.66 -3.72
N SER A 232 17.74 12.73 -4.50
CA SER A 232 17.51 13.89 -5.37
C SER A 232 17.25 15.21 -4.63
N ALA A 233 17.12 15.17 -3.32
CA ALA A 233 17.02 16.36 -2.46
C ALA A 233 18.41 16.83 -1.96
N THR A 234 19.48 16.07 -2.23
CA THR A 234 20.85 16.41 -1.83
C THR A 234 21.67 17.01 -2.97
N ASP A 235 21.29 16.74 -4.20
CA ASP A 235 21.85 17.32 -5.43
C ASP A 235 21.13 18.65 -5.78
#